data_d2b4c16656d355376e5377bcc2ccb004
#
_entry.id   d2b4c16656d355376e5377bcc2ccb004
#
_cell.length_a   1.000
_cell.length_b   1.000
_cell.length_c   1.000
_cell.angle_alpha   90.00
_cell.angle_beta   90.00
_cell.angle_gamma   90.00
#
_symmetry.space_group_name_H-M   'P 1'
#
loop_
_entity.id
_entity.type
_entity.pdbx_description
1 polymer ?
#
loop_
_entity_poly.entity_id
_entity_poly.type
_entity_poly.pdbx_seq_one_letter_code
_entity_poly.pdbx_strand_id
1 'polypeptide(L)'
;NATAKVYKGIKFRSKLELFTYRKLEDAGIDALYEKKKYVLQEGFRYSATVYEPHKTKGYIPTTTKIRDITYTPDFVDPHGRWIIEVKGFANDVFPVKWKMFKNYLMQQDDPPVLFLPRNQKQVLETIELIKEL
;
A
#
# COMPACT_ATOMS: atom_id res chain seq x y z
N ASN A 1 -14.83 18.02 -0.25
CA ASN A 1 -14.90 17.59 0.10
C ASN A 1 -15.17 16.50 0.72
N ALA A 2 -15.36 16.28 1.53
CA ALA A 2 -15.31 15.12 2.38
C ALA A 2 -16.62 14.37 2.42
N THR A 3 -17.18 14.09 1.30
CA THR A 3 -18.29 13.18 1.25
C THR A 3 -17.83 11.85 1.83
N ALA A 4 -18.54 11.38 2.83
CA ALA A 4 -18.19 10.11 3.47
C ALA A 4 -18.27 8.99 2.45
N LYS A 5 -17.19 8.24 2.32
CA LYS A 5 -17.09 7.11 1.43
C LYS A 5 -17.22 5.85 2.27
N VAL A 6 -18.42 5.67 2.84
CA VAL A 6 -18.69 4.57 3.77
C VAL A 6 -19.60 3.56 3.11
N TYR A 7 -19.26 2.28 3.25
CA TYR A 7 -20.07 1.18 2.74
C TYR A 7 -19.90 -0.01 3.67
N LYS A 8 -21.01 -0.56 4.13
CA LYS A 8 -21.03 -1.69 5.08
C LYS A 8 -20.16 -1.45 6.31
N GLY A 9 -20.19 -0.20 6.81
CA GLY A 9 -19.44 0.17 7.99
C GLY A 9 -17.96 0.42 7.76
N ILE A 10 -17.47 0.28 6.54
CA ILE A 10 -16.07 0.51 6.19
C ILE A 10 -15.94 1.91 5.61
N LYS A 11 -14.97 2.67 6.12
CA LYS A 11 -14.67 4.00 5.61
C LYS A 11 -13.53 3.93 4.63
N PHE A 12 -13.78 4.34 3.38
CA PHE A 12 -12.79 4.27 2.32
C PHE A 12 -12.11 5.63 2.12
N ARG A 13 -10.83 5.59 1.73
CA ARG A 13 -10.03 6.80 1.54
C ARG A 13 -10.34 7.51 0.24
N SER A 14 -10.87 6.79 -0.75
CA SER A 14 -11.20 7.37 -2.04
C SER A 14 -12.42 6.69 -2.63
N LYS A 15 -13.06 7.39 -3.60
CA LYS A 15 -14.20 6.81 -4.33
C LYS A 15 -13.76 5.60 -5.15
N LEU A 16 -12.54 5.63 -5.69
CA LEU A 16 -12.05 4.52 -6.50
C LEU A 16 -11.82 3.28 -5.65
N GLU A 17 -11.37 3.45 -4.39
CA GLU A 17 -11.24 2.32 -3.47
C GLU A 17 -12.60 1.71 -3.16
N LEU A 18 -13.60 2.54 -2.89
CA LEU A 18 -14.96 2.05 -2.66
C LEU A 18 -15.50 1.32 -3.89
N PHE A 19 -15.32 1.90 -5.07
CA PHE A 19 -15.71 1.26 -6.32
C PHE A 19 -15.05 -0.11 -6.46
N THR A 20 -13.76 -0.19 -6.18
CA THR A 20 -13.01 -1.45 -6.26
C THR A 20 -13.55 -2.49 -5.29
N TYR A 21 -13.79 -2.08 -4.04
CA TYR A 21 -14.34 -2.99 -3.03
C TYR A 21 -15.67 -3.58 -3.50
N ARG A 22 -16.56 -2.72 -4.01
CA ARG A 22 -17.88 -3.16 -4.46
C ARG A 22 -17.80 -4.08 -5.67
N LYS A 23 -16.88 -3.82 -6.59
CA LYS A 23 -16.71 -4.66 -7.78
C LYS A 23 -16.11 -6.01 -7.46
N LEU A 24 -15.17 -6.06 -6.50
CA LEU A 24 -14.66 -7.34 -6.00
C LEU A 24 -15.79 -8.13 -5.34
N GLU A 25 -16.60 -7.47 -4.53
CA GLU A 25 -17.75 -8.10 -3.88
C GLU A 25 -18.75 -8.64 -4.89
N ASP A 26 -19.11 -7.82 -5.89
CA ASP A 26 -20.04 -8.23 -6.94
C ASP A 26 -19.55 -9.45 -7.71
N ALA A 27 -18.24 -9.57 -7.87
CA ALA A 27 -17.61 -10.68 -8.58
C ALA A 27 -17.40 -11.92 -7.68
N GLY A 28 -17.78 -11.83 -6.39
CA GLY A 28 -17.58 -12.93 -5.45
C GLY A 28 -16.10 -13.18 -5.13
N ILE A 29 -15.25 -12.16 -5.24
CA ILE A 29 -13.83 -12.29 -4.97
C ILE A 29 -13.55 -11.77 -3.56
N ASP A 30 -13.02 -12.65 -2.70
CA ASP A 30 -12.65 -12.25 -1.34
C ASP A 30 -11.37 -11.42 -1.37
N ALA A 31 -11.34 -10.37 -0.57
CA ALA A 31 -10.19 -9.48 -0.48
C ALA A 31 -10.07 -8.92 0.93
N LEU A 32 -8.85 -8.71 1.37
CA LEU A 32 -8.57 -8.03 2.64
C LEU A 32 -8.28 -6.57 2.33
N TYR A 33 -9.09 -5.68 2.87
CA TYR A 33 -8.93 -4.24 2.63
C TYR A 33 -8.12 -3.61 3.75
N GLU A 34 -6.95 -3.06 3.39
CA GLU A 34 -6.04 -2.36 4.31
C GLU A 34 -5.73 -3.12 5.60
N LYS A 35 -5.65 -4.44 5.52
CA LYS A 35 -5.43 -5.26 6.70
C LYS A 35 -4.03 -5.85 6.79
N LYS A 36 -3.31 -5.96 5.67
CA LYS A 36 -2.01 -6.60 5.67
C LYS A 36 -0.91 -5.55 5.53
N LYS A 37 -0.10 -5.44 6.57
CA LYS A 37 1.02 -4.51 6.59
C LYS A 37 2.32 -5.29 6.38
N TYR A 38 3.16 -4.79 5.48
CA TYR A 38 4.44 -5.40 5.16
C TYR A 38 5.56 -4.51 5.68
N VAL A 39 6.57 -5.10 6.31
CA VAL A 39 7.77 -4.38 6.75
C VAL A 39 8.77 -4.47 5.60
N LEU A 40 8.95 -3.35 4.88
CA LEU A 40 9.86 -3.30 3.74
C LEU A 40 11.31 -3.21 4.17
N GLN A 41 11.55 -2.52 5.27
CA GLN A 41 12.87 -2.41 5.86
C GLN A 41 12.71 -2.25 7.38
N GLU A 42 13.38 -3.10 8.13
CA GLU A 42 13.32 -3.00 9.59
C GLU A 42 14.05 -1.76 10.07
N GLY A 43 13.58 -1.22 11.17
CA GLY A 43 14.18 -0.07 11.81
C GLY A 43 15.57 -0.37 12.32
N PHE A 44 16.34 0.68 12.55
CA PHE A 44 17.72 0.53 12.99
C PHE A 44 18.19 1.83 13.65
N ARG A 45 19.38 1.78 14.25
CA ARG A 45 20.06 2.97 14.72
C ARG A 45 21.26 3.19 13.82
N TYR A 46 21.40 4.44 13.34
CA TYR A 46 22.56 4.78 12.52
C TYR A 46 23.82 4.62 13.39
N SER A 47 24.85 4.04 12.83
CA SER A 47 26.07 3.67 13.56
C SER A 47 27.07 4.81 13.75
N ALA A 48 26.84 5.93 13.08
CA ALA A 48 27.72 7.10 13.19
C ALA A 48 26.92 8.31 13.65
N THR A 49 27.54 9.49 13.68
CA THR A 49 26.87 10.71 14.07
C THR A 49 26.08 11.29 12.91
N VAL A 50 24.85 11.73 13.18
CA VAL A 50 24.04 12.48 12.23
C VAL A 50 23.76 13.85 12.83
N TYR A 51 24.07 14.92 12.11
CA TYR A 51 23.72 16.27 12.53
C TYR A 51 22.45 16.68 11.82
N GLU A 52 21.45 17.10 12.59
CA GLU A 52 20.14 17.48 12.04
C GLU A 52 19.63 18.73 12.74
N PRO A 53 18.79 19.53 12.05
CA PRO A 53 18.22 20.71 12.69
C PRO A 53 17.21 20.31 13.76
N HIS A 54 17.26 21.02 14.89
CA HIS A 54 16.32 20.87 15.99
C HIS A 54 15.52 22.17 16.11
N LYS A 55 14.27 22.08 16.55
CA LYS A 55 13.39 23.25 16.64
C LYS A 55 13.94 24.39 17.47
N THR A 56 14.64 24.06 18.57
CA THR A 56 15.11 25.06 19.53
C THR A 56 16.61 25.03 19.79
N LYS A 57 17.28 23.94 19.47
CA LYS A 57 18.71 23.74 19.84
C LYS A 57 19.66 23.93 18.68
N GLY A 58 19.16 24.30 17.51
CA GLY A 58 20.00 24.51 16.33
C GLY A 58 20.34 23.21 15.62
N TYR A 59 21.55 23.15 15.09
CA TYR A 59 22.03 22.03 14.29
C TYR A 59 22.84 21.11 15.19
N ILE A 60 22.28 19.98 15.58
CA ILE A 60 22.82 19.14 16.63
C ILE A 60 22.96 17.67 16.22
N PRO A 61 23.85 16.93 16.88
CA PRO A 61 23.92 15.50 16.68
C PRO A 61 22.66 14.80 17.24
N THR A 62 22.20 13.77 16.56
CA THR A 62 21.04 13.01 16.96
C THR A 62 21.38 11.53 17.09
N THR A 63 20.58 10.84 17.93
CA THR A 63 20.70 9.40 18.14
C THR A 63 19.36 8.71 18.00
N THR A 64 18.42 9.36 17.28
CA THR A 64 17.07 8.84 17.12
C THR A 64 17.08 7.53 16.34
N LYS A 65 16.33 6.58 16.85
CA LYS A 65 16.15 5.31 16.16
C LYS A 65 15.33 5.52 14.90
N ILE A 66 15.76 4.92 13.80
CA ILE A 66 15.01 4.89 12.54
C ILE A 66 13.94 3.82 12.66
N ARG A 67 12.69 4.20 12.39
CA ARG A 67 11.56 3.27 12.46
C ARG A 67 11.52 2.37 11.24
N ASP A 68 10.76 1.29 11.36
CA ASP A 68 10.46 0.41 10.22
C ASP A 68 9.86 1.22 9.08
N ILE A 69 10.23 0.87 7.86
CA ILE A 69 9.53 1.36 6.66
C ILE A 69 8.52 0.30 6.30
N THR A 70 7.24 0.68 6.36
CA THR A 70 6.14 -0.26 6.15
C THR A 70 5.28 0.15 4.97
N TYR A 71 4.50 -0.79 4.46
CA TYR A 71 3.57 -0.56 3.38
C TYR A 71 2.33 -1.43 3.57
N THR A 72 1.16 -0.81 3.43
CA THR A 72 -0.12 -1.50 3.53
C THR A 72 -0.86 -1.30 2.20
N PRO A 73 -0.87 -2.31 1.31
CA PRO A 73 -1.62 -2.19 0.06
C PRO A 73 -3.12 -2.16 0.32
N ASP A 74 -3.86 -1.64 -0.64
CA ASP A 74 -5.30 -1.47 -0.48
C ASP A 74 -6.04 -2.80 -0.37
N PHE A 75 -5.78 -3.73 -1.28
CA PHE A 75 -6.49 -5.02 -1.31
C PHE A 75 -5.50 -6.16 -1.50
N VAL A 76 -5.66 -7.20 -0.70
CA VAL A 76 -4.81 -8.38 -0.76
C VAL A 76 -5.69 -9.62 -0.85
N ASP A 77 -5.34 -10.53 -1.78
CA ASP A 77 -5.97 -11.84 -1.85
C ASP A 77 -5.66 -12.62 -0.57
N PRO A 78 -6.68 -13.14 0.14
CA PRO A 78 -6.42 -13.96 1.33
C PRO A 78 -5.51 -15.16 1.04
N HIS A 79 -5.46 -15.62 -0.20
CA HIS A 79 -4.62 -16.76 -0.60
C HIS A 79 -3.28 -16.34 -1.21
N GLY A 80 -2.99 -15.05 -1.26
CA GLY A 80 -1.67 -14.57 -1.67
C GLY A 80 -1.37 -14.58 -3.16
N ARG A 81 -2.38 -14.70 -4.03
CA ARG A 81 -2.16 -14.80 -5.47
C ARG A 81 -2.06 -13.44 -6.15
N TRP A 82 -2.68 -12.40 -5.57
CA TRP A 82 -2.70 -11.06 -6.16
C TRP A 82 -2.82 -9.98 -5.10
N ILE A 83 -2.39 -8.78 -5.46
CA ILE A 83 -2.48 -7.57 -4.63
C ILE A 83 -2.88 -6.42 -5.53
N ILE A 84 -3.80 -5.57 -5.04
CA ILE A 84 -4.23 -4.37 -5.76
C ILE A 84 -3.88 -3.14 -4.95
N GLU A 85 -3.23 -2.18 -5.59
CA GLU A 85 -3.08 -0.83 -5.07
C GLU A 85 -3.84 0.11 -5.98
N VAL A 86 -4.81 0.82 -5.44
CA VAL A 86 -5.65 1.74 -6.20
C VAL A 86 -5.03 3.14 -6.11
N LYS A 87 -4.72 3.74 -7.27
CA LYS A 87 -3.98 4.98 -7.27
C LYS A 87 -4.61 6.01 -8.21
N GLY A 88 -5.52 6.83 -7.67
CA GLY A 88 -6.14 7.91 -8.43
C GLY A 88 -5.11 8.95 -8.85
N PHE A 89 -4.19 9.28 -7.95
CA PHE A 89 -3.02 10.09 -8.30
C PHE A 89 -1.83 9.66 -7.47
N ALA A 90 -0.63 9.91 -8.02
CA ALA A 90 0.62 9.55 -7.37
C ALA A 90 1.01 10.61 -6.35
N ASN A 91 1.78 10.20 -5.34
CA ASN A 91 2.48 11.10 -4.45
C ASN A 91 3.96 10.73 -4.48
N ASP A 92 4.81 11.55 -3.87
CA ASP A 92 6.26 11.40 -3.97
C ASP A 92 6.78 10.13 -3.28
N VAL A 93 6.08 9.66 -2.25
CA VAL A 93 6.53 8.53 -1.44
C VAL A 93 6.18 7.20 -2.10
N PHE A 94 5.02 7.13 -2.75
CA PHE A 94 4.53 5.89 -3.30
C PHE A 94 5.46 5.23 -4.31
N PRO A 95 6.03 5.93 -5.29
CA PRO A 95 6.89 5.27 -6.28
C PRO A 95 8.08 4.55 -5.65
N VAL A 96 8.67 5.12 -4.61
CA VAL A 96 9.78 4.50 -3.90
C VAL A 96 9.31 3.26 -3.15
N LYS A 97 8.22 3.38 -2.39
CA LYS A 97 7.67 2.24 -1.64
C LYS A 97 7.24 1.11 -2.57
N TRP A 98 6.69 1.45 -3.75
CA TRP A 98 6.26 0.45 -4.71
C TRP A 98 7.45 -0.36 -5.22
N LYS A 99 8.56 0.29 -5.51
CA LYS A 99 9.80 -0.40 -5.89
C LYS A 99 10.32 -1.29 -4.77
N MET A 100 10.34 -0.78 -3.55
CA MET A 100 10.78 -1.54 -2.39
C MET A 100 9.88 -2.75 -2.15
N PHE A 101 8.58 -2.58 -2.33
CA PHE A 101 7.61 -3.64 -2.16
C PHE A 101 7.81 -4.76 -3.19
N LYS A 102 8.05 -4.39 -4.44
CA LYS A 102 8.34 -5.39 -5.48
C LYS A 102 9.58 -6.19 -5.12
N ASN A 103 10.62 -5.52 -4.66
CA ASN A 103 11.83 -6.22 -4.25
C ASN A 103 11.58 -7.15 -3.06
N TYR A 104 10.79 -6.69 -2.10
CA TYR A 104 10.41 -7.49 -0.94
C TYR A 104 9.66 -8.76 -1.38
N LEU A 105 8.65 -8.61 -2.24
CA LEU A 105 7.84 -9.72 -2.70
C LEU A 105 8.65 -10.70 -3.55
N MET A 106 9.58 -10.19 -4.33
CA MET A 106 10.42 -11.01 -5.20
C MET A 106 11.31 -11.98 -4.43
N GLN A 107 11.53 -11.74 -3.14
CA GLN A 107 12.29 -12.65 -2.29
C GLN A 107 11.49 -13.88 -1.89
N GLN A 108 10.18 -13.88 -2.12
CA GLN A 108 9.32 -15.01 -1.80
C GLN A 108 9.34 -16.02 -2.94
N ASP A 109 9.02 -17.28 -2.62
CA ASP A 109 9.06 -18.37 -3.61
C ASP A 109 8.02 -18.16 -4.72
N ASP A 110 6.87 -17.60 -4.38
CA ASP A 110 5.77 -17.49 -5.32
C ASP A 110 5.13 -16.09 -5.18
N PRO A 111 5.80 -15.06 -5.71
CA PRO A 111 5.30 -13.69 -5.53
C PRO A 111 3.95 -13.48 -6.21
N PRO A 112 3.07 -12.70 -5.61
CA PRO A 112 1.76 -12.43 -6.18
C PRO A 112 1.83 -11.55 -7.42
N VAL A 113 0.77 -11.63 -8.24
CA VAL A 113 0.58 -10.67 -9.32
C VAL A 113 0.17 -9.34 -8.70
N LEU A 114 0.71 -8.24 -9.21
CA LEU A 114 0.41 -6.90 -8.71
C LEU A 114 -0.42 -6.13 -9.72
N PHE A 115 -1.44 -5.42 -9.24
CA PHE A 115 -2.29 -4.58 -10.07
C PHE A 115 -2.29 -3.17 -9.51
N LEU A 116 -2.22 -2.18 -10.40
CA LEU A 116 -2.16 -0.77 -10.03
C LEU A 116 -3.18 0.04 -10.87
N PRO A 117 -4.48 -0.24 -10.69
CA PRO A 117 -5.49 0.48 -11.46
C PRO A 117 -5.60 1.95 -11.03
N ARG A 118 -5.77 2.85 -12.00
CA ARG A 118 -5.87 4.28 -11.77
C ARG A 118 -7.26 4.85 -12.02
N ASN A 119 -8.16 4.04 -12.59
CA ASN A 119 -9.51 4.48 -12.91
C ASN A 119 -10.45 3.28 -12.91
N GLN A 120 -11.76 3.56 -13.04
CA GLN A 120 -12.77 2.52 -12.98
C GLN A 120 -12.60 1.47 -14.06
N LYS A 121 -12.24 1.89 -15.27
CA LYS A 121 -12.05 0.94 -16.38
C LYS A 121 -10.95 -0.06 -16.05
N GLN A 122 -9.85 0.42 -15.50
CA GLN A 122 -8.72 -0.45 -15.12
C GLN A 122 -9.06 -1.34 -13.94
N VAL A 123 -9.93 -0.89 -13.02
CA VAL A 123 -10.43 -1.74 -11.95
C VAL A 123 -11.21 -2.92 -12.55
N LEU A 124 -12.09 -2.65 -13.51
CA LEU A 124 -12.87 -3.71 -14.15
C LEU A 124 -11.97 -4.68 -14.90
N GLU A 125 -10.95 -4.17 -15.58
CA GLU A 125 -9.96 -5.03 -16.25
C GLU A 125 -9.19 -5.88 -15.23
N THR A 126 -8.83 -5.31 -14.09
CA THR A 126 -8.15 -6.04 -13.03
C THR A 126 -8.98 -7.22 -12.54
N ILE A 127 -10.27 -7.00 -12.34
CA ILE A 127 -11.17 -8.07 -11.88
C ILE A 127 -11.24 -9.21 -12.89
N GLU A 128 -11.33 -8.88 -14.20
CA GLU A 128 -11.34 -9.91 -15.22
C GLU A 128 -10.04 -10.71 -15.25
N LEU A 129 -8.91 -10.04 -15.06
CA LEU A 129 -7.62 -10.72 -15.00
C LEU A 129 -7.50 -11.62 -13.76
N ILE A 130 -8.03 -11.18 -12.62
CA ILE A 130 -8.02 -12.00 -11.40
C ILE A 130 -8.83 -13.29 -11.61
N LYS A 131 -9.95 -13.20 -12.31
CA LYS A 131 -10.78 -14.37 -12.57
C LYS A 131 -10.04 -15.45 -13.37
N GLU A 132 -8.99 -15.08 -14.06
CA GLU A 132 -8.21 -16.00 -14.89
C GLU A 132 -6.97 -16.55 -14.16
N LEU A 133 -6.73 -16.16 -12.93
CA LEU A 133 -5.57 -16.65 -12.16
C LEU A 133 -5.76 -18.08 -11.63
#